data_a66cd5d1d117403377ca7dd19288e8b8
#
_entry.id   a66cd5d1d117403377ca7dd19288e8b8
#
_cell.length_a   1.000
_cell.length_b   1.000
_cell.length_c   1.000
_cell.angle_alpha   90.00
_cell.angle_beta   90.00
_cell.angle_gamma   90.00
#
_symmetry.space_group_name_H-M   'P 1'
#
loop_
_entity.id
_entity.type
_entity.pdbx_description
1 polymer ?
#
loop_
_entity_poly.entity_id
_entity_poly.type
_entity_poly.pdbx_seq_one_letter_code
_entity_poly.pdbx_strand_id
1 'polypeptide(L)'
;LKNAQNQQNDIQNKKKETEDKIAQLKAQSSDLTSLIQGLDAQMGELSASLDDINTQIAELEAEIEETQAKLEQAEADKESQYEAMKLRIQFMYEHNDYTYVEVLLSSQSMADMLNKFEYINKISEYDRQMLEEYQSTINLISSSKVKLEEDKETLTASQEALQAQVDALEVVQNEKTAQLN
;
A
#
# COMPACT_ATOMS: atom_id res chain seq x y z
N LEU A 1 -69.98 -36.41 -39.67
CA LEU A 1 -68.90 -35.80 -40.46
C LEU A 1 -68.52 -34.40 -39.89
N LYS A 2 -69.47 -33.47 -39.66
CA LYS A 2 -69.20 -32.11 -39.14
C LYS A 2 -68.54 -32.10 -37.74
N ASN A 3 -68.94 -32.98 -36.81
CA ASN A 3 -68.36 -33.06 -35.48
C ASN A 3 -66.87 -33.53 -35.48
N ALA A 4 -66.53 -34.49 -36.35
CA ALA A 4 -65.15 -34.97 -36.51
C ALA A 4 -64.24 -33.89 -37.09
N GLN A 5 -64.74 -33.06 -38.01
CA GLN A 5 -64.01 -31.95 -38.60
C GLN A 5 -63.76 -30.81 -37.64
N ASN A 6 -64.73 -30.50 -36.76
CA ASN A 6 -64.56 -29.52 -35.68
C ASN A 6 -63.55 -30.00 -34.66
N GLN A 7 -63.59 -31.28 -34.26
CA GLN A 7 -62.61 -31.86 -33.36
C GLN A 7 -61.16 -31.84 -33.92
N GLN A 8 -61.03 -32.10 -35.23
CA GLN A 8 -59.78 -32.07 -35.96
C GLN A 8 -59.18 -30.66 -35.96
N ASN A 9 -60.02 -29.64 -36.22
CA ASN A 9 -59.62 -28.23 -36.21
C ASN A 9 -59.21 -27.80 -34.75
N ASP A 10 -59.95 -28.19 -33.73
CA ASP A 10 -59.62 -27.91 -32.33
C ASP A 10 -58.30 -28.54 -31.95
N ILE A 11 -58.01 -29.76 -32.34
CA ILE A 11 -56.72 -30.43 -32.08
C ILE A 11 -55.62 -29.73 -32.85
N GLN A 12 -55.82 -29.31 -34.10
CA GLN A 12 -54.79 -28.55 -34.82
C GLN A 12 -54.51 -27.20 -34.21
N ASN A 13 -55.53 -26.49 -33.75
CA ASN A 13 -55.34 -25.19 -33.05
C ASN A 13 -54.61 -25.36 -31.75
N LYS A 14 -54.98 -26.36 -30.93
CA LYS A 14 -54.24 -26.69 -29.67
C LYS A 14 -52.81 -27.12 -29.91
N LYS A 15 -52.52 -27.87 -30.96
CA LYS A 15 -51.19 -28.25 -31.38
C LYS A 15 -50.35 -27.02 -31.71
N LYS A 16 -50.88 -26.11 -32.53
CA LYS A 16 -50.19 -24.87 -32.88
C LYS A 16 -49.93 -23.99 -31.68
N GLU A 17 -50.92 -23.80 -30.79
CA GLU A 17 -50.76 -23.07 -29.54
C GLU A 17 -49.68 -23.66 -28.65
N THR A 18 -49.59 -25.00 -28.58
CA THR A 18 -48.55 -25.69 -27.81
C THR A 18 -47.18 -25.54 -28.45
N GLU A 19 -47.08 -25.62 -29.78
CA GLU A 19 -45.83 -25.38 -30.51
C GLU A 19 -45.31 -23.92 -30.31
N ASP A 20 -46.22 -22.95 -30.37
CA ASP A 20 -45.91 -21.53 -30.14
C ASP A 20 -45.41 -21.32 -28.66
N LYS A 21 -46.08 -21.94 -27.69
CA LYS A 21 -45.64 -21.91 -26.29
C LYS A 21 -44.26 -22.57 -26.08
N ILE A 22 -44.01 -23.69 -26.73
CA ILE A 22 -42.70 -24.37 -26.67
C ILE A 22 -41.60 -23.48 -27.26
N ALA A 23 -41.88 -22.81 -28.40
CA ALA A 23 -40.93 -21.88 -28.98
C ALA A 23 -40.63 -20.69 -28.08
N GLN A 24 -41.66 -20.12 -27.43
CA GLN A 24 -41.52 -19.04 -26.48
C GLN A 24 -40.72 -19.45 -25.23
N LEU A 25 -41.00 -20.63 -24.66
CA LEU A 25 -40.25 -21.15 -23.50
C LEU A 25 -38.79 -21.44 -23.84
N LYS A 26 -38.51 -21.94 -25.06
CA LYS A 26 -37.11 -22.14 -25.51
C LYS A 26 -36.36 -20.82 -25.63
N ALA A 27 -37.00 -19.77 -26.16
CA ALA A 27 -36.38 -18.43 -26.25
C ALA A 27 -36.10 -17.89 -24.84
N GLN A 28 -37.05 -17.95 -23.91
CA GLN A 28 -36.86 -17.52 -22.52
C GLN A 28 -35.76 -18.31 -21.81
N SER A 29 -35.67 -19.62 -22.02
CA SER A 29 -34.60 -20.47 -21.46
C SER A 29 -33.22 -20.09 -22.00
N SER A 30 -33.15 -19.72 -23.30
CA SER A 30 -31.91 -19.25 -23.91
C SER A 30 -31.44 -17.91 -23.32
N ASP A 31 -32.40 -16.98 -23.16
CA ASP A 31 -32.13 -15.66 -22.59
C ASP A 31 -31.67 -15.77 -21.13
N LEU A 32 -32.32 -16.63 -20.32
CA LEU A 32 -31.94 -16.91 -18.95
C LEU A 32 -30.54 -17.54 -18.87
N THR A 33 -30.21 -18.48 -19.74
CA THR A 33 -28.88 -19.09 -19.81
C THR A 33 -27.81 -18.04 -20.10
N SER A 34 -28.07 -17.13 -21.04
CA SER A 34 -27.15 -16.05 -21.37
C SER A 34 -26.96 -15.07 -20.22
N LEU A 35 -28.01 -14.76 -19.48
CA LEU A 35 -27.96 -13.90 -18.29
C LEU A 35 -27.12 -14.55 -17.18
N ILE A 36 -27.33 -15.84 -16.88
CA ILE A 36 -26.57 -16.58 -15.91
C ILE A 36 -25.06 -16.61 -16.26
N GLN A 37 -24.72 -16.83 -17.53
CA GLN A 37 -23.35 -16.79 -18.02
C GLN A 37 -22.72 -15.39 -17.82
N GLY A 38 -23.48 -14.32 -18.05
CA GLY A 38 -23.04 -12.95 -17.79
C GLY A 38 -22.77 -12.70 -16.32
N LEU A 39 -23.64 -13.17 -15.43
CA LEU A 39 -23.45 -13.07 -13.97
C LEU A 39 -22.23 -13.89 -13.49
N ASP A 40 -22.01 -15.08 -14.07
CA ASP A 40 -20.82 -15.89 -13.75
C ASP A 40 -19.52 -15.20 -14.16
N ALA A 41 -19.50 -14.53 -15.31
CA ALA A 41 -18.36 -13.74 -15.75
C ALA A 41 -18.10 -12.56 -14.78
N GLN A 42 -19.14 -11.82 -14.39
CA GLN A 42 -19.01 -10.73 -13.42
C GLN A 42 -18.50 -11.22 -12.05
N MET A 43 -19.00 -12.35 -11.58
CA MET A 43 -18.49 -12.96 -10.33
C MET A 43 -17.01 -13.33 -10.44
N GLY A 44 -16.58 -13.84 -11.58
CA GLY A 44 -15.18 -14.15 -11.85
C GLY A 44 -14.28 -12.91 -11.82
N GLU A 45 -14.71 -11.83 -12.47
CA GLU A 45 -13.99 -10.55 -12.47
C GLU A 45 -13.92 -9.93 -11.07
N LEU A 46 -15.03 -9.92 -10.32
CA LEU A 46 -15.08 -9.42 -8.96
C LEU A 46 -14.18 -10.24 -8.03
N SER A 47 -14.19 -11.57 -8.15
CA SER A 47 -13.33 -12.45 -7.36
C SER A 47 -11.84 -12.20 -7.64
N ALA A 48 -11.46 -12.05 -8.90
CA ALA A 48 -10.08 -11.72 -9.26
C ALA A 48 -9.66 -10.34 -8.72
N SER A 49 -10.55 -9.35 -8.76
CA SER A 49 -10.30 -8.03 -8.17
C SER A 49 -10.15 -8.08 -6.65
N LEU A 50 -10.92 -8.92 -5.96
CA LEU A 50 -10.78 -9.15 -4.52
C LEU A 50 -9.41 -9.75 -4.16
N ASP A 51 -8.94 -10.73 -4.93
CA ASP A 51 -7.62 -11.35 -4.70
C ASP A 51 -6.50 -10.34 -4.93
N ASP A 52 -6.61 -9.48 -5.93
CA ASP A 52 -5.64 -8.41 -6.22
C ASP A 52 -5.59 -7.37 -5.09
N ILE A 53 -6.75 -6.87 -4.65
CA ILE A 53 -6.83 -5.91 -3.53
C ILE A 53 -6.29 -6.53 -2.24
N ASN A 54 -6.60 -7.78 -1.93
CA ASN A 54 -6.05 -8.47 -0.76
C ASN A 54 -4.53 -8.58 -0.80
N THR A 55 -3.97 -8.84 -1.98
CA THR A 55 -2.52 -8.89 -2.18
C THR A 55 -1.90 -7.51 -1.94
N GLN A 56 -2.48 -6.45 -2.51
CA GLN A 56 -2.01 -5.08 -2.31
C GLN A 56 -2.09 -4.65 -0.83
N ILE A 57 -3.15 -5.02 -0.12
CA ILE A 57 -3.28 -4.77 1.32
C ILE A 57 -2.14 -5.44 2.09
N ALA A 58 -1.85 -6.72 1.82
CA ALA A 58 -0.80 -7.45 2.51
C ALA A 58 0.60 -6.86 2.25
N GLU A 59 0.87 -6.45 1.01
CA GLU A 59 2.12 -5.77 0.64
C GLU A 59 2.25 -4.42 1.36
N LEU A 60 1.19 -3.63 1.41
CA LEU A 60 1.18 -2.32 2.06
C LEU A 60 1.31 -2.44 3.58
N GLU A 61 0.69 -3.43 4.21
CA GLU A 61 0.86 -3.72 5.64
C GLU A 61 2.32 -4.07 5.97
N ALA A 62 2.98 -4.87 5.15
CA ALA A 62 4.39 -5.20 5.31
C ALA A 62 5.30 -3.96 5.14
N GLU A 63 5.00 -3.08 4.18
CA GLU A 63 5.73 -1.84 3.97
C GLU A 63 5.56 -0.85 5.13
N ILE A 64 4.36 -0.76 5.69
CA ILE A 64 4.07 0.03 6.90
C ILE A 64 4.91 -0.49 8.07
N GLU A 65 4.96 -1.80 8.31
CA GLU A 65 5.75 -2.40 9.39
C GLU A 65 7.25 -2.12 9.21
N GLU A 66 7.77 -2.27 8.00
CA GLU A 66 9.17 -1.96 7.69
C GLU A 66 9.49 -0.47 7.92
N THR A 67 8.59 0.42 7.49
CA THR A 67 8.77 1.87 7.66
C THR A 67 8.71 2.26 9.14
N GLN A 68 7.84 1.64 9.93
CA GLN A 68 7.78 1.85 11.39
C GLN A 68 9.07 1.41 12.07
N ALA A 69 9.62 0.24 11.73
CA ALA A 69 10.87 -0.25 12.28
C ALA A 69 12.05 0.68 11.94
N LYS A 70 12.12 1.16 10.69
CA LYS A 70 13.12 2.16 10.27
C LYS A 70 12.98 3.48 11.02
N LEU A 71 11.77 3.93 11.28
CA LEU A 71 11.49 5.15 12.03
C LEU A 71 11.94 5.02 13.49
N GLU A 72 11.63 3.92 14.15
CA GLU A 72 12.07 3.65 15.54
C GLU A 72 13.60 3.62 15.64
N GLN A 73 14.27 2.97 14.70
CA GLN A 73 15.73 2.95 14.65
C GLN A 73 16.31 4.36 14.44
N ALA A 74 15.76 5.12 13.50
CA ALA A 74 16.21 6.48 13.22
C ALA A 74 15.98 7.43 14.41
N GLU A 75 14.91 7.26 15.17
CA GLU A 75 14.65 8.04 16.40
C GLU A 75 15.65 7.70 17.50
N ALA A 76 16.03 6.43 17.66
CA ALA A 76 17.08 6.00 18.58
C ALA A 76 18.47 6.52 18.15
N ASP A 77 18.79 6.45 16.89
CA ASP A 77 20.04 6.99 16.33
C ASP A 77 20.14 8.49 16.52
N LYS A 78 19.05 9.24 16.28
CA LYS A 78 18.96 10.68 16.52
C LYS A 78 19.29 11.02 17.99
N GLU A 79 18.72 10.31 18.95
CA GLU A 79 18.98 10.55 20.38
C GLU A 79 20.45 10.27 20.72
N SER A 80 20.98 9.15 20.23
CA SER A 80 22.40 8.80 20.43
C SER A 80 23.34 9.84 19.82
N GLN A 81 23.06 10.29 18.59
CA GLN A 81 23.84 11.33 17.91
C GLN A 81 23.75 12.66 18.63
N TYR A 82 22.56 13.03 19.13
CA TYR A 82 22.37 14.26 19.90
C TYR A 82 23.20 14.26 21.20
N GLU A 83 23.18 13.18 21.97
CA GLU A 83 23.96 13.08 23.19
C GLU A 83 25.48 13.08 22.89
N ALA A 84 25.94 12.43 21.85
CA ALA A 84 27.32 12.47 21.40
C ALA A 84 27.78 13.89 21.04
N MET A 85 26.94 14.62 20.28
CA MET A 85 27.20 16.03 19.92
C MET A 85 27.24 16.94 21.17
N LYS A 86 26.29 16.74 22.07
CA LYS A 86 26.22 17.49 23.32
C LYS A 86 27.50 17.32 24.17
N LEU A 87 27.95 16.07 24.35
CA LEU A 87 29.22 15.78 25.05
C LEU A 87 30.41 16.42 24.32
N ARG A 88 30.39 16.41 22.98
CA ARG A 88 31.45 17.05 22.19
C ARG A 88 31.48 18.58 22.37
N ILE A 89 30.30 19.23 22.32
CA ILE A 89 30.18 20.67 22.57
C ILE A 89 30.60 21.03 23.99
N GLN A 90 30.19 20.23 24.98
CA GLN A 90 30.58 20.41 26.35
C GLN A 90 32.12 20.30 26.51
N PHE A 91 32.72 19.28 25.93
CA PHE A 91 34.16 19.12 25.93
C PHE A 91 34.90 20.33 25.30
N MET A 92 34.41 20.82 24.17
CA MET A 92 34.96 22.00 23.51
C MET A 92 34.83 23.25 24.37
N TYR A 93 33.73 23.42 25.10
CA TYR A 93 33.48 24.56 25.96
C TYR A 93 34.39 24.51 27.23
N GLU A 94 34.50 23.35 27.86
CA GLU A 94 35.28 23.15 29.07
C GLU A 94 36.80 23.26 28.84
N HIS A 95 37.26 22.94 27.60
CA HIS A 95 38.67 22.94 27.23
C HIS A 95 39.03 24.09 26.27
N ASN A 96 38.21 25.14 26.26
CA ASN A 96 38.37 26.30 25.37
C ASN A 96 39.56 27.23 25.76
N ASP A 97 40.33 26.84 26.76
CA ASP A 97 41.52 27.60 27.22
C ASP A 97 42.64 27.65 26.17
N TYR A 98 42.54 26.81 25.11
CA TYR A 98 43.48 26.79 23.99
C TYR A 98 42.75 26.94 22.66
N THR A 99 42.81 28.14 22.06
CA THR A 99 42.40 28.32 20.67
C THR A 99 43.28 27.44 19.78
N TYR A 100 42.72 26.84 18.70
CA TYR A 100 43.51 26.04 17.75
C TYR A 100 44.78 26.74 17.29
N VAL A 101 44.75 28.07 17.22
CA VAL A 101 45.91 28.92 16.90
C VAL A 101 46.99 28.84 18.01
N GLU A 102 46.63 28.84 19.28
CA GLU A 102 47.58 28.71 20.39
C GLU A 102 48.21 27.33 20.42
N VAL A 103 47.43 26.27 20.14
CA VAL A 103 47.95 24.91 20.01
C VAL A 103 49.00 24.83 18.90
N LEU A 104 48.79 25.47 17.77
CA LEU A 104 49.74 25.53 16.65
C LEU A 104 50.98 26.38 17.02
N LEU A 105 50.79 27.54 17.66
CA LEU A 105 51.89 28.43 18.07
C LEU A 105 52.71 27.85 19.19
N SER A 106 52.19 26.96 20.03
CA SER A 106 52.92 26.23 21.08
C SER A 106 53.81 25.10 20.56
N SER A 107 53.90 24.94 19.25
CA SER A 107 54.67 23.86 18.61
C SER A 107 56.17 24.09 18.75
N GLN A 108 56.90 23.01 19.10
CA GLN A 108 58.37 23.07 19.32
C GLN A 108 59.19 22.99 18.03
N SER A 109 58.55 22.56 16.94
CA SER A 109 59.15 22.46 15.60
C SER A 109 58.11 22.57 14.50
N MET A 110 58.56 22.81 13.26
CA MET A 110 57.67 22.80 12.07
C MET A 110 56.99 21.44 11.88
N ALA A 111 57.67 20.33 12.16
CA ALA A 111 57.09 19.00 12.07
C ALA A 111 56.00 18.80 13.14
N ASP A 112 56.20 19.26 14.37
CA ASP A 112 55.19 19.24 15.43
C ASP A 112 53.97 20.10 15.05
N MET A 113 54.21 21.29 14.48
CA MET A 113 53.16 22.17 14.02
C MET A 113 52.29 21.52 12.90
N LEU A 114 52.92 20.86 11.92
CA LEU A 114 52.22 20.14 10.85
C LEU A 114 51.39 18.97 11.42
N ASN A 115 51.91 18.20 12.35
CA ASN A 115 51.20 17.13 13.00
C ASN A 115 49.96 17.64 13.77
N LYS A 116 50.11 18.73 14.53
CA LYS A 116 48.99 19.37 15.23
C LYS A 116 47.97 19.94 14.30
N PHE A 117 48.37 20.53 13.18
CA PHE A 117 47.48 21.03 12.13
C PHE A 117 46.65 19.89 11.48
N GLU A 118 47.29 18.77 11.16
CA GLU A 118 46.60 17.59 10.65
C GLU A 118 45.61 17.05 11.66
N TYR A 119 45.94 16.99 12.93
CA TYR A 119 45.06 16.55 14.02
C TYR A 119 43.82 17.46 14.15
N ILE A 120 44.00 18.79 14.12
CA ILE A 120 42.91 19.78 14.16
C ILE A 120 41.99 19.61 12.97
N ASN A 121 42.54 19.40 11.76
CA ASN A 121 41.76 19.17 10.57
C ASN A 121 40.90 17.90 10.67
N LYS A 122 41.46 16.80 11.18
CA LYS A 122 40.71 15.56 11.39
C LYS A 122 39.57 15.72 12.40
N ILE A 123 39.79 16.48 13.45
CA ILE A 123 38.75 16.82 14.44
C ILE A 123 37.62 17.63 13.76
N SER A 124 37.97 18.66 13.02
CA SER A 124 36.98 19.50 12.33
C SER A 124 36.19 18.73 11.27
N GLU A 125 36.83 17.80 10.57
CA GLU A 125 36.16 16.90 9.61
C GLU A 125 35.19 15.94 10.31
N TYR A 126 35.60 15.35 11.43
CA TYR A 126 34.75 14.50 12.24
C TYR A 126 33.53 15.26 12.79
N ASP A 127 33.72 16.47 13.34
CA ASP A 127 32.62 17.30 13.85
C ASP A 127 31.61 17.64 12.72
N ARG A 128 32.11 17.92 11.52
CA ARG A 128 31.23 18.16 10.35
C ARG A 128 30.46 16.91 9.93
N GLN A 129 31.11 15.75 9.88
CA GLN A 129 30.47 14.49 9.58
C GLN A 129 29.35 14.15 10.59
N MET A 130 29.59 14.34 11.88
CA MET A 130 28.56 14.17 12.91
C MET A 130 27.32 15.06 12.67
N LEU A 131 27.54 16.32 12.28
CA LEU A 131 26.44 17.24 11.97
C LEU A 131 25.67 16.82 10.72
N GLU A 132 26.38 16.38 9.69
CA GLU A 132 25.78 15.89 8.44
C GLU A 132 24.96 14.60 8.67
N GLU A 133 25.48 13.66 9.46
CA GLU A 133 24.78 12.44 9.85
C GLU A 133 23.53 12.75 10.68
N TYR A 134 23.61 13.64 11.64
CA TYR A 134 22.47 14.08 12.45
C TYR A 134 21.37 14.72 11.57
N GLN A 135 21.76 15.60 10.64
CA GLN A 135 20.82 16.23 9.72
C GLN A 135 20.17 15.20 8.78
N SER A 136 20.96 14.24 8.31
CA SER A 136 20.46 13.13 7.49
C SER A 136 19.43 12.28 8.26
N THR A 137 19.70 11.97 9.52
CA THR A 137 18.79 11.22 10.39
C THR A 137 17.48 12.00 10.62
N ILE A 138 17.54 13.31 10.86
CA ILE A 138 16.35 14.16 10.97
C ILE A 138 15.50 14.12 9.67
N ASN A 139 16.15 14.22 8.52
CA ASN A 139 15.48 14.18 7.23
C ASN A 139 14.82 12.80 6.99
N LEU A 140 15.50 11.71 7.34
CA LEU A 140 14.98 10.36 7.29
C LEU A 140 13.73 10.20 8.16
N ILE A 141 13.77 10.67 9.41
CA ILE A 141 12.62 10.66 10.32
C ILE A 141 11.43 11.42 9.71
N SER A 142 11.68 12.62 9.16
CA SER A 142 10.63 13.44 8.57
C SER A 142 9.99 12.75 7.36
N SER A 143 10.80 12.24 6.45
CA SER A 143 10.29 11.54 5.24
C SER A 143 9.59 10.23 5.58
N SER A 144 10.10 9.46 6.56
CA SER A 144 9.46 8.22 7.02
C SER A 144 8.10 8.48 7.68
N LYS A 145 7.95 9.57 8.44
CA LYS A 145 6.67 9.96 9.05
C LYS A 145 5.63 10.32 7.99
N VAL A 146 6.02 11.09 6.97
CA VAL A 146 5.12 11.45 5.86
C VAL A 146 4.71 10.19 5.09
N LYS A 147 5.68 9.35 4.72
CA LYS A 147 5.40 8.10 4.02
C LYS A 147 4.46 7.19 4.82
N LEU A 148 4.71 7.04 6.12
CA LEU A 148 3.86 6.22 6.99
C LEU A 148 2.42 6.70 7.05
N GLU A 149 2.18 8.00 7.04
CA GLU A 149 0.83 8.56 7.02
C GLU A 149 0.14 8.33 5.67
N GLU A 150 0.87 8.54 4.55
CA GLU A 150 0.38 8.27 3.20
C GLU A 150 0.03 6.78 3.00
N ASP A 151 0.90 5.88 3.48
CA ASP A 151 0.70 4.43 3.38
C ASP A 151 -0.53 3.99 4.21
N LYS A 152 -0.73 4.55 5.41
CA LYS A 152 -1.92 4.28 6.23
C LYS A 152 -3.22 4.79 5.61
N GLU A 153 -3.19 5.96 4.98
CA GLU A 153 -4.34 6.49 4.25
C GLU A 153 -4.67 5.59 3.06
N THR A 154 -3.66 5.17 2.31
CA THR A 154 -3.80 4.24 1.19
C THR A 154 -4.34 2.88 1.64
N LEU A 155 -3.86 2.35 2.76
CA LEU A 155 -4.35 1.10 3.35
C LEU A 155 -5.84 1.20 3.71
N THR A 156 -6.25 2.30 4.32
CA THR A 156 -7.66 2.54 4.67
C THR A 156 -8.53 2.58 3.42
N ALA A 157 -8.11 3.31 2.38
CA ALA A 157 -8.83 3.37 1.12
C ALA A 157 -8.92 2.00 0.42
N SER A 158 -7.86 1.20 0.48
CA SER A 158 -7.85 -0.18 -0.07
C SER A 158 -8.80 -1.10 0.68
N GLN A 159 -8.87 -0.99 2.01
CA GLN A 159 -9.82 -1.75 2.84
C GLN A 159 -11.28 -1.36 2.56
N GLU A 160 -11.56 -0.08 2.35
CA GLU A 160 -12.90 0.40 1.93
C GLU A 160 -13.26 -0.12 0.52
N ALA A 161 -12.30 -0.11 -0.40
CA ALA A 161 -12.50 -0.67 -1.74
C ALA A 161 -12.75 -2.18 -1.69
N LEU A 162 -12.04 -2.92 -0.85
CA LEU A 162 -12.26 -4.34 -0.62
C LEU A 162 -13.69 -4.61 -0.12
N GLN A 163 -14.16 -3.86 0.86
CA GLN A 163 -15.52 -4.00 1.38
C GLN A 163 -16.57 -3.73 0.31
N ALA A 164 -16.40 -2.67 -0.50
CA ALA A 164 -17.30 -2.37 -1.60
C ALA A 164 -17.36 -3.49 -2.66
N GLN A 165 -16.23 -4.15 -2.95
CA GLN A 165 -16.17 -5.30 -3.85
C GLN A 165 -16.88 -6.54 -3.27
N VAL A 166 -16.71 -6.79 -1.96
CA VAL A 166 -17.43 -7.88 -1.27
C VAL A 166 -18.94 -7.66 -1.35
N ASP A 167 -19.41 -6.44 -1.07
CA ASP A 167 -20.82 -6.09 -1.13
C ASP A 167 -21.37 -6.25 -2.56
N ALA A 168 -20.61 -5.83 -3.57
CA ALA A 168 -20.97 -6.01 -4.97
C ALA A 168 -21.06 -7.49 -5.37
N LEU A 169 -20.14 -8.33 -4.90
CA LEU A 169 -20.17 -9.78 -5.14
C LEU A 169 -21.42 -10.42 -4.52
N GLU A 170 -21.80 -10.02 -3.31
CA GLU A 170 -23.02 -10.51 -2.65
C GLU A 170 -24.28 -10.15 -3.45
N VAL A 171 -24.37 -8.93 -3.99
CA VAL A 171 -25.47 -8.50 -4.85
C VAL A 171 -25.58 -9.39 -6.09
N VAL A 172 -24.47 -9.62 -6.80
CA VAL A 172 -24.45 -10.47 -8.02
C VAL A 172 -24.83 -11.91 -7.70
N GLN A 173 -24.36 -12.46 -6.56
CA GLN A 173 -24.75 -13.81 -6.11
C GLN A 173 -26.27 -13.92 -5.83
N ASN A 174 -26.82 -12.90 -5.18
CA ASN A 174 -28.26 -12.84 -4.88
C ASN A 174 -29.09 -12.73 -6.16
N GLU A 175 -28.67 -11.90 -7.13
CA GLU A 175 -29.32 -11.81 -8.45
C GLU A 175 -29.29 -13.15 -9.20
N LYS A 176 -28.14 -13.82 -9.24
CA LYS A 176 -28.01 -15.14 -9.84
C LYS A 176 -28.94 -16.16 -9.18
N THR A 177 -29.02 -16.17 -7.86
CA THR A 177 -29.90 -17.08 -7.11
C THR A 177 -31.37 -16.80 -7.41
N ALA A 178 -31.76 -15.52 -7.51
CA ALA A 178 -33.13 -15.13 -7.86
C ALA A 178 -33.52 -15.54 -9.30
N GLN A 179 -32.60 -15.59 -10.25
CA GLN A 179 -32.85 -16.03 -11.63
C GLN A 179 -32.92 -17.56 -11.75
N LEU A 180 -32.35 -18.30 -10.81
CA LEU A 180 -32.37 -19.77 -10.77
C LEU A 180 -33.63 -20.36 -10.11
N ASN A 181 -34.42 -19.57 -9.33
CA ASN A 181 -35.64 -19.96 -8.63
C ASN A 181 -36.89 -19.51 -9.39
#